data_f9e1fe9ef097c4ffe932533e077a9422
#
_entry.id   f9e1fe9ef097c4ffe932533e077a9422
#
_cell.length_a   1.000
_cell.length_b   1.000
_cell.length_c   1.000
_cell.angle_alpha   90.00
_cell.angle_beta   90.00
_cell.angle_gamma   90.00
#
_symmetry.space_group_name_H-M   'P 1'
#
loop_
_entity.id
_entity.type
_entity.pdbx_description
1 polymer ?
#
loop_
_entity_poly.entity_id
_entity_poly.type
_entity_poly.pdbx_seq_one_letter_code
_entity_poly.pdbx_strand_id
1 'polypeptide(L)'
;LKSSHHIIDLKLSTIRLHDNSRFPWIILIPKRNKMIDISDLNSRDQILLIKEIVYVSKIMKKLFKTSKLNVEKIGNIVPQLHIHIIARTIKDSSWPLSVWIVKGKKYSKQSLMRALEKLRKGLNKKR
;
A
#
# COMPACT_ATOMS: atom_id res chain seq x y z
N LEU A 1 10.27 7.25 2.09
CA LEU A 1 10.24 5.93 1.47
C LEU A 1 10.82 5.97 0.07
N LYS A 2 12.14 5.95 0.01
CA LYS A 2 12.89 6.10 -1.24
C LYS A 2 12.66 4.98 -2.25
N SER A 3 12.26 3.80 -1.78
CA SER A 3 12.02 2.64 -2.63
C SER A 3 10.54 2.51 -3.02
N SER A 4 9.88 3.64 -3.21
CA SER A 4 8.48 3.65 -3.59
C SER A 4 8.19 4.79 -4.57
N HIS A 5 7.04 4.71 -5.24
CA HIS A 5 6.63 5.65 -6.27
C HIS A 5 5.26 6.22 -5.97
N HIS A 6 5.13 7.54 -6.05
CA HIS A 6 3.86 8.23 -5.76
C HIS A 6 2.76 7.78 -6.72
N ILE A 7 1.57 7.47 -6.17
CA ILE A 7 0.39 7.15 -6.96
C ILE A 7 -0.59 8.31 -6.92
N ILE A 8 -1.12 8.64 -5.75
CA ILE A 8 -2.16 9.65 -5.58
C ILE A 8 -2.20 10.08 -4.10
N ASP A 9 -2.74 11.26 -3.84
CA ASP A 9 -3.02 11.71 -2.48
C ASP A 9 -4.51 11.57 -2.18
N LEU A 10 -4.82 10.91 -1.07
CA LEU A 10 -6.15 10.91 -0.50
C LEU A 10 -6.24 12.02 0.56
N LYS A 11 -7.38 12.12 1.23
CA LYS A 11 -7.59 13.18 2.21
C LYS A 11 -6.57 13.14 3.35
N LEU A 12 -6.32 11.96 3.93
CA LEU A 12 -5.34 11.81 5.01
C LEU A 12 -3.99 11.35 4.48
N SER A 13 -3.97 10.34 3.62
CA SER A 13 -2.74 9.62 3.28
C SER A 13 -2.27 9.90 1.86
N THR A 14 -0.96 9.96 1.67
CA THR A 14 -0.37 9.79 0.36
C THR A 14 -0.24 8.30 0.07
N ILE A 15 -0.53 7.91 -1.16
CA ILE A 15 -0.53 6.51 -1.60
C ILE A 15 0.67 6.29 -2.51
N ARG A 16 1.49 5.29 -2.19
CA ARG A 16 2.69 5.00 -2.94
C ARG A 16 2.73 3.52 -3.34
N LEU A 17 3.39 3.23 -4.43
CA LEU A 17 3.65 1.85 -4.90
C LEU A 17 5.03 1.44 -4.41
N HIS A 18 5.09 0.38 -3.60
CA HIS A 18 6.37 -0.19 -3.18
C HIS A 18 7.08 -0.81 -4.40
N ASP A 19 8.37 -0.54 -4.54
CA ASP A 19 9.14 -0.98 -5.71
C ASP A 19 9.54 -2.45 -5.59
N ASN A 20 8.52 -3.31 -5.64
CA ASN A 20 8.69 -4.76 -5.61
C ASN A 20 7.65 -5.40 -6.54
N SER A 21 8.12 -5.85 -7.70
CA SER A 21 7.24 -6.39 -8.74
C SER A 21 6.71 -7.80 -8.43
N ARG A 22 7.22 -8.45 -7.37
CA ARG A 22 6.76 -9.79 -7.01
C ARG A 22 5.35 -9.81 -6.44
N PHE A 23 4.89 -8.67 -5.90
CA PHE A 23 3.57 -8.54 -5.29
C PHE A 23 2.97 -7.18 -5.63
N PRO A 24 1.65 -7.09 -5.87
CA PRO A 24 0.99 -5.79 -5.87
C PRO A 24 1.02 -5.24 -4.44
N TRP A 25 1.76 -4.18 -4.21
CA TRP A 25 2.10 -3.74 -2.86
C TRP A 25 2.02 -2.22 -2.77
N ILE A 26 1.00 -1.73 -2.08
CA ILE A 26 0.75 -0.30 -1.87
C ILE A 26 1.11 0.08 -0.45
N ILE A 27 1.54 1.31 -0.28
CA ILE A 27 1.83 1.89 1.03
C ILE A 27 0.98 3.14 1.20
N LEU A 28 0.28 3.24 2.34
CA LEU A 28 -0.45 4.43 2.76
C LEU A 28 0.37 5.16 3.82
N ILE A 29 0.65 6.44 3.60
CA ILE A 29 1.41 7.25 4.55
C ILE A 29 0.54 8.43 4.97
N PRO A 30 -0.03 8.41 6.20
CA PRO A 30 -0.78 9.56 6.70
C PRO A 30 0.07 10.82 6.70
N LYS A 31 -0.48 11.91 6.18
CA LYS A 31 0.22 13.20 6.07
C LYS A 31 0.13 13.93 7.41
N ARG A 32 0.77 13.37 8.43
CA ARG A 32 0.84 13.92 9.77
C ARG A 32 2.26 13.80 10.29
N ASN A 33 2.79 14.88 10.85
CA ASN A 33 4.15 14.91 11.36
C ASN A 33 4.27 14.13 12.66
N LYS A 34 5.41 13.47 12.84
CA LYS A 34 5.80 12.83 14.11
C LYS A 34 4.82 11.75 14.60
N MET A 35 4.11 11.11 13.69
CA MET A 35 3.24 9.99 14.01
C MET A 35 3.97 8.70 13.65
N ILE A 36 4.12 7.80 14.61
CA ILE A 36 4.84 6.53 14.44
C ILE A 36 3.86 5.38 14.44
N ASP A 37 2.93 5.37 15.40
CA ASP A 37 1.93 4.32 15.54
C ASP A 37 0.53 4.88 15.30
N ILE A 38 -0.40 3.98 15.00
CA ILE A 38 -1.81 4.36 14.78
C ILE A 38 -2.36 5.08 16.02
N SER A 39 -1.94 4.65 17.21
CA SER A 39 -2.38 5.25 18.47
C SER A 39 -1.93 6.70 18.65
N ASP A 40 -0.96 7.17 17.87
CA ASP A 40 -0.52 8.57 17.92
C ASP A 40 -1.48 9.51 17.22
N LEU A 41 -2.31 9.00 16.32
CA LEU A 41 -3.30 9.81 15.61
C LEU A 41 -4.44 10.19 16.54
N ASN A 42 -5.06 11.37 16.30
CA ASN A 42 -6.28 11.70 17.02
C ASN A 42 -7.44 10.80 16.52
N SER A 43 -8.55 10.80 17.25
CA SER A 43 -9.68 9.90 16.93
C SER A 43 -10.24 10.11 15.53
N ARG A 44 -10.33 11.35 15.08
CA ARG A 44 -10.81 11.68 13.74
C ARG A 44 -9.92 11.06 12.66
N ASP A 45 -8.61 11.19 12.81
CA ASP A 45 -7.65 10.66 11.85
C ASP A 45 -7.58 9.14 11.89
N GLN A 46 -7.77 8.53 13.06
CA GLN A 46 -7.87 7.07 13.17
C GLN A 46 -9.03 6.53 12.33
N ILE A 47 -10.19 7.17 12.44
CA ILE A 47 -11.36 6.77 11.66
C ILE A 47 -11.11 6.98 10.17
N LEU A 48 -10.54 8.12 9.82
CA LEU A 48 -10.24 8.44 8.41
C LEU A 48 -9.24 7.45 7.82
N LEU A 49 -8.22 7.06 8.59
CA LEU A 49 -7.23 6.08 8.15
C LEU A 49 -7.89 4.73 7.83
N ILE A 50 -8.77 4.25 8.71
CA ILE A 50 -9.48 2.99 8.47
C ILE A 50 -10.34 3.08 7.20
N LYS A 51 -11.02 4.20 7.00
CA LYS A 51 -11.81 4.40 5.78
C LYS A 51 -10.95 4.37 4.53
N GLU A 52 -9.77 4.97 4.59
CA GLU A 52 -8.85 4.96 3.45
C GLU A 52 -8.28 3.56 3.20
N ILE A 53 -7.93 2.82 4.26
CA ILE A 53 -7.49 1.43 4.14
C ILE A 53 -8.58 0.59 3.45
N VAL A 54 -9.83 0.73 3.89
CA VAL A 54 -10.94 -0.02 3.29
C VAL A 54 -11.15 0.36 1.82
N TYR A 55 -11.10 1.65 1.51
CA TYR A 55 -11.24 2.15 0.13
C TYR A 55 -10.17 1.54 -0.79
N VAL A 56 -8.90 1.65 -0.38
CA VAL A 56 -7.78 1.12 -1.16
C VAL A 56 -7.87 -0.40 -1.26
N SER A 57 -8.24 -1.07 -0.17
CA SER A 57 -8.38 -2.53 -0.13
C SER A 57 -9.39 -3.05 -1.15
N LYS A 58 -10.55 -2.40 -1.24
CA LYS A 58 -11.58 -2.79 -2.22
C LYS A 58 -11.07 -2.65 -3.65
N ILE A 59 -10.35 -1.58 -3.93
CA ILE A 59 -9.80 -1.34 -5.26
C ILE A 59 -8.70 -2.35 -5.58
N MET A 60 -7.83 -2.65 -4.63
CA MET A 60 -6.78 -3.65 -4.80
C MET A 60 -7.36 -5.03 -5.14
N LYS A 61 -8.38 -5.45 -4.40
CA LYS A 61 -9.05 -6.74 -4.68
C LYS A 61 -9.61 -6.79 -6.09
N LYS A 62 -10.23 -5.70 -6.52
CA LYS A 62 -10.83 -5.62 -7.86
C LYS A 62 -9.77 -5.61 -8.96
N LEU A 63 -8.75 -4.76 -8.82
CA LEU A 63 -7.72 -4.60 -9.85
C LEU A 63 -6.86 -5.86 -10.02
N PHE A 64 -6.55 -6.53 -8.93
CA PHE A 64 -5.66 -7.69 -8.95
C PHE A 64 -6.41 -9.01 -8.81
N LYS A 65 -7.73 -8.97 -8.88
CA LYS A 65 -8.61 -10.15 -8.90
C LYS A 65 -8.26 -11.15 -7.79
N THR A 66 -8.16 -10.64 -6.57
CA THR A 66 -7.88 -11.45 -5.40
C THR A 66 -8.87 -11.17 -4.29
N SER A 67 -9.09 -12.16 -3.43
CA SER A 67 -9.92 -12.01 -2.23
C SER A 67 -9.08 -11.86 -0.97
N LYS A 68 -7.74 -11.97 -1.08
CA LYS A 68 -6.87 -11.94 0.11
C LYS A 68 -5.88 -10.78 0.04
N LEU A 69 -5.89 -9.96 1.09
CA LEU A 69 -4.91 -8.90 1.30
C LEU A 69 -4.17 -9.16 2.60
N ASN A 70 -2.91 -8.73 2.66
CA ASN A 70 -2.21 -8.54 3.93
C ASN A 70 -2.15 -7.05 4.20
N VAL A 71 -2.63 -6.63 5.37
CA VAL A 71 -2.59 -5.23 5.81
C VAL A 71 -1.69 -5.21 7.03
N GLU A 72 -0.58 -4.48 6.93
CA GLU A 72 0.48 -4.55 7.92
C GLU A 72 0.97 -3.16 8.32
N LYS A 73 1.11 -2.95 9.63
CA LYS A 73 1.78 -1.77 10.19
C LYS A 73 3.00 -2.30 10.93
N ILE A 74 4.19 -1.98 10.46
CA ILE A 74 5.45 -2.45 11.06
C ILE A 74 6.28 -1.26 11.55
N GLY A 75 6.97 -0.56 10.62
CA GLY A 75 7.68 0.68 10.95
C GLY A 75 8.90 0.53 11.83
N ASN A 76 9.56 -0.62 11.83
CA ASN A 76 10.72 -0.85 12.70
C ASN A 76 11.97 -0.10 12.22
N ILE A 77 12.06 0.17 10.91
CA ILE A 77 13.20 0.86 10.33
C ILE A 77 12.87 2.32 10.04
N VAL A 78 11.75 2.56 9.37
CA VAL A 78 11.27 3.91 9.05
C VAL A 78 10.23 4.32 10.08
N PRO A 79 10.50 5.31 10.94
CA PRO A 79 9.60 5.65 12.04
C PRO A 79 8.36 6.45 11.64
N GLN A 80 8.23 6.88 10.40
CA GLN A 80 7.01 7.52 9.90
C GLN A 80 5.90 6.49 9.76
N LEU A 81 4.74 6.76 10.34
CA LEU A 81 3.58 5.87 10.25
C LEU A 81 3.24 5.57 8.79
N HIS A 82 3.19 4.30 8.47
CA HIS A 82 2.78 3.83 7.14
C HIS A 82 2.16 2.44 7.23
N ILE A 83 1.20 2.19 6.34
CA ILE A 83 0.44 0.94 6.29
C ILE A 83 0.72 0.27 4.95
N HIS A 84 1.10 -1.00 4.99
CA HIS A 84 1.28 -1.81 3.79
C HIS A 84 -0.01 -2.53 3.46
N ILE A 85 -0.42 -2.52 2.20
CA ILE A 85 -1.54 -3.31 1.69
C ILE A 85 -1.02 -4.11 0.52
N ILE A 86 -1.00 -5.44 0.66
CA ILE A 86 -0.42 -6.35 -0.34
C ILE A 86 -1.49 -7.31 -0.82
N ALA A 87 -1.69 -7.36 -2.14
CA ALA A 87 -2.59 -8.34 -2.75
C ALA A 87 -1.88 -9.69 -2.84
N ARG A 88 -2.48 -10.72 -2.23
CA ARG A 88 -1.87 -12.04 -2.15
C ARG A 88 -2.62 -13.05 -3.01
N THR A 89 -1.89 -13.99 -3.58
CA THR A 89 -2.49 -15.13 -4.30
C THR A 89 -1.74 -16.40 -3.92
N ILE A 90 -2.40 -17.54 -4.10
CA ILE A 90 -1.79 -18.85 -3.80
C ILE A 90 -0.59 -19.16 -4.71
N LYS A 91 -0.44 -18.40 -5.79
CA LYS A 91 0.67 -18.58 -6.75
C LYS A 91 1.79 -17.56 -6.57
N ASP A 92 1.68 -16.67 -5.58
CA ASP A 92 2.72 -15.65 -5.41
C ASP A 92 4.01 -16.24 -4.82
N SER A 93 5.06 -15.44 -4.79
CA SER A 93 6.44 -15.90 -4.51
C SER A 93 6.65 -16.50 -3.13
N SER A 94 5.78 -16.21 -2.16
CA SER A 94 5.97 -16.68 -0.79
C SER A 94 4.73 -17.31 -0.14
N TRP A 95 3.61 -17.36 -0.87
CA TRP A 95 2.37 -17.87 -0.29
C TRP A 95 2.55 -19.24 0.38
N PRO A 96 2.03 -19.50 1.59
CA PRO A 96 1.20 -18.60 2.41
C PRO A 96 2.01 -17.75 3.40
N LEU A 97 3.31 -17.69 3.24
CA LEU A 97 4.21 -17.00 4.17
C LEU A 97 4.27 -15.51 3.84
N SER A 98 4.87 -14.74 4.76
CA SER A 98 5.00 -13.28 4.63
C SER A 98 5.76 -12.88 3.37
N VAL A 99 5.40 -11.71 2.82
CA VAL A 99 6.14 -11.11 1.70
C VAL A 99 7.59 -10.75 2.09
N TRP A 100 7.86 -10.61 3.38
CA TRP A 100 9.18 -10.19 3.87
C TRP A 100 10.23 -11.29 3.80
N ILE A 101 9.85 -12.55 3.58
CA ILE A 101 10.79 -13.68 3.59
C ILE A 101 11.47 -13.90 2.23
N VAL A 102 11.02 -13.24 1.17
CA VAL A 102 11.62 -13.37 -0.16
C VAL A 102 12.29 -12.08 -0.56
N LYS A 103 13.38 -12.21 -1.31
CA LYS A 103 14.09 -11.06 -1.86
C LYS A 103 13.17 -10.31 -2.83
N GLY A 104 13.14 -8.98 -2.73
CA GLY A 104 12.37 -8.15 -3.63
C GLY A 104 12.94 -8.11 -5.03
N LYS A 105 12.13 -7.64 -5.96
CA LYS A 105 12.53 -7.44 -7.36
C LYS A 105 11.96 -6.10 -7.83
N LYS A 106 12.83 -5.17 -8.19
CA LYS A 106 12.39 -3.86 -8.68
C LYS A 106 11.59 -4.00 -9.98
N TYR A 107 10.65 -3.10 -10.17
CA TYR A 107 9.95 -2.99 -11.44
C TYR A 107 10.92 -2.59 -12.56
N SER A 108 10.72 -3.12 -13.76
CA SER A 108 11.31 -2.53 -14.96
C SER A 108 10.61 -1.19 -15.22
N LYS A 109 11.23 -0.32 -16.02
CA LYS A 109 10.64 0.97 -16.36
C LYS A 109 9.25 0.81 -16.96
N GLN A 110 9.07 -0.11 -17.90
CA GLN A 110 7.78 -0.34 -18.55
C GLN A 110 6.74 -0.91 -17.61
N SER A 111 7.09 -1.92 -16.81
CA SER A 111 6.15 -2.52 -15.88
C SER A 111 5.75 -1.55 -14.78
N LEU A 112 6.66 -0.68 -14.34
CA LEU A 112 6.36 0.37 -13.39
C LEU A 112 5.31 1.34 -13.94
N MET A 113 5.51 1.80 -15.18
CA MET A 113 4.57 2.74 -15.80
C MET A 113 3.18 2.12 -15.93
N ARG A 114 3.09 0.85 -16.32
CA ARG A 114 1.81 0.14 -16.42
C ARG A 114 1.14 0.01 -15.05
N ALA A 115 1.91 -0.34 -14.04
CA ALA A 115 1.38 -0.48 -12.68
C ALA A 115 0.85 0.85 -12.14
N LEU A 116 1.62 1.93 -12.30
CA LEU A 116 1.21 3.27 -11.86
C LEU A 116 -0.05 3.74 -12.58
N GLU A 117 -0.12 3.54 -13.89
CA GLU A 117 -1.29 3.94 -14.67
C GLU A 117 -2.54 3.18 -14.20
N LYS A 118 -2.43 1.88 -14.03
CA LYS A 118 -3.54 1.03 -13.56
C LYS A 118 -4.04 1.49 -12.18
N LEU A 119 -3.12 1.73 -11.26
CA LEU A 119 -3.44 2.12 -9.89
C LEU A 119 -4.01 3.54 -9.82
N ARG A 120 -3.42 4.49 -10.53
CA ARG A 120 -3.91 5.87 -10.59
C ARG A 120 -5.33 5.93 -11.14
N LYS A 121 -5.58 5.20 -12.20
CA LYS A 121 -6.90 5.13 -12.82
C LYS A 121 -7.93 4.51 -11.86
N GLY A 122 -7.57 3.40 -11.23
CA GLY A 122 -8.46 2.73 -10.28
C GLY A 122 -8.76 3.57 -9.04
N LEU A 123 -7.75 4.18 -8.45
CA LEU A 123 -7.88 4.94 -7.21
C LEU A 123 -8.50 6.33 -7.41
N ASN A 124 -8.46 6.87 -8.61
CA ASN A 124 -9.00 8.20 -8.90
C ASN A 124 -10.51 8.20 -9.15
N LYS A 125 -11.12 7.03 -9.30
CA LYS A 125 -12.56 6.92 -9.55
C LYS A 125 -13.32 7.05 -8.24
N LYS A 126 -14.17 8.07 -8.13
CA LYS A 126 -15.17 8.20 -7.04
C LYS A 126 -14.60 8.05 -5.63
N ARG A 127 -13.77 8.95 -5.27
CA ARG A 127 -13.35 9.03 -3.87
C ARG A 127 -14.43 9.60 -2.98
#